data_a3e38f69c640f04eef4ad37c1eae9941
#
_entry.id   a3e38f69c640f04eef4ad37c1eae9941
#
_cell.length_a   1.000
_cell.length_b   1.000
_cell.length_c   1.000
_cell.angle_alpha   90.00
_cell.angle_beta   90.00
_cell.angle_gamma   90.00
#
_symmetry.space_group_name_H-M   'P 1'
#
loop_
_entity.id
_entity.type
_entity.pdbx_description
1 polymer ?
#
loop_
_entity_poly.entity_id
_entity_poly.type
_entity_poly.pdbx_seq_one_letter_code
_entity_poly.pdbx_strand_id
1 'polypeptide(L)'
;MAVKVAINGFGRIGRLAFRQMFGHEGSEIVAINDLTSPDMLAYLLKYDSTQGNYARDHEVVAGEDSITVDGKEIKIYKEADANNLPWGDLDVDVVLECTGFYTSKAKAQAHINAGAKKVVISAPAGNDLPTIVYNVNHETLTAEDNIISAASCTTNCLAPMAKGLNDFAPIVSGIMTTIHAWTGDQMPLDGPQRKGNKRRSRACAVNIVPNTTGAAKAIGLVLPELNGKLIGAAQRVPTPTGSLTNLYAVVDKKVTVDEVNAAMKAYAATISETFAYNEDDIVSTDIIGETHGSIFDATQTMCSDLGNGQTLVQVTSWYDNENSYTSQMVRTIKYFEKFVA
;
A
#
# COMPACT_ATOMS: atom_id res chain seq x y z
N MET A 1 14.52 -22.66 -4.34
CA MET A 1 15.01 -21.72 -5.38
C MET A 1 14.40 -20.37 -5.05
N ALA A 2 15.08 -19.27 -5.38
CA ALA A 2 14.49 -17.94 -5.18
C ALA A 2 13.32 -17.75 -6.16
N VAL A 3 12.26 -17.10 -5.71
CA VAL A 3 11.10 -16.77 -6.54
C VAL A 3 11.47 -15.63 -7.48
N LYS A 4 11.21 -15.80 -8.76
CA LYS A 4 11.53 -14.82 -9.81
C LYS A 4 10.41 -13.78 -9.91
N VAL A 5 10.75 -12.54 -9.61
CA VAL A 5 9.82 -11.40 -9.62
C VAL A 5 10.12 -10.46 -10.78
N ALA A 6 9.09 -10.10 -11.54
CA ALA A 6 9.16 -9.01 -12.51
C ALA A 6 8.34 -7.81 -12.01
N ILE A 7 8.84 -6.59 -12.25
CA ILE A 7 8.15 -5.35 -11.87
C ILE A 7 7.64 -4.67 -13.15
N ASN A 8 6.31 -4.56 -13.27
CA ASN A 8 5.67 -3.81 -14.34
C ASN A 8 5.28 -2.41 -13.86
N GLY A 9 5.99 -1.39 -14.33
CA GLY A 9 5.90 -0.01 -13.86
C GLY A 9 6.93 0.32 -12.78
N PHE A 10 7.96 1.06 -13.16
CA PHE A 10 9.06 1.45 -12.27
C PHE A 10 8.90 2.90 -11.75
N GLY A 11 7.63 3.24 -11.42
CA GLY A 11 7.25 4.48 -10.75
C GLY A 11 7.62 4.49 -9.26
N ARG A 12 6.95 5.32 -8.45
CA ARG A 12 7.20 5.43 -7.00
C ARG A 12 7.20 4.07 -6.30
N ILE A 13 6.09 3.34 -6.43
CA ILE A 13 5.90 2.06 -5.75
C ILE A 13 6.83 0.97 -6.30
N GLY A 14 6.98 0.87 -7.61
CA GLY A 14 7.88 -0.11 -8.22
C GLY A 14 9.33 0.06 -7.78
N ARG A 15 9.83 1.31 -7.69
CA ARG A 15 11.19 1.58 -7.20
C ARG A 15 11.37 1.29 -5.71
N LEU A 16 10.36 1.60 -4.88
CA LEU A 16 10.43 1.26 -3.45
C LEU A 16 10.36 -0.25 -3.22
N ALA A 17 9.51 -0.97 -3.98
CA ALA A 17 9.48 -2.43 -3.94
C ALA A 17 10.83 -3.02 -4.37
N PHE A 18 11.44 -2.48 -5.43
CA PHE A 18 12.78 -2.85 -5.83
C PHE A 18 13.78 -2.68 -4.68
N ARG A 19 13.84 -1.50 -4.05
CA ARG A 19 14.77 -1.23 -2.93
C ARG A 19 14.58 -2.18 -1.75
N GLN A 20 13.34 -2.63 -1.50
CA GLN A 20 13.02 -3.54 -0.40
C GLN A 20 13.22 -5.03 -0.73
N MET A 21 13.28 -5.38 -2.02
CA MET A 21 13.40 -6.78 -2.45
C MET A 21 14.79 -7.11 -2.98
N PHE A 22 15.52 -6.13 -3.53
CA PHE A 22 16.83 -6.34 -4.11
C PHE A 22 17.84 -6.77 -3.06
N GLY A 23 18.55 -7.89 -3.32
CA GLY A 23 19.55 -8.44 -2.40
C GLY A 23 18.99 -9.19 -1.19
N HIS A 24 17.69 -9.28 -1.02
CA HIS A 24 17.09 -10.07 0.06
C HIS A 24 16.89 -11.54 -0.33
N GLU A 25 17.05 -12.44 0.66
CA GLU A 25 16.84 -13.87 0.44
C GLU A 25 15.40 -14.20 0.09
N GLY A 26 15.22 -15.21 -0.75
CA GLY A 26 13.93 -15.78 -1.13
C GLY A 26 13.35 -15.27 -2.44
N SER A 27 13.62 -14.04 -2.87
CA SER A 27 13.13 -13.50 -4.14
C SER A 27 14.25 -12.90 -4.99
N GLU A 28 14.10 -12.97 -6.31
CA GLU A 28 15.03 -12.42 -7.29
C GLU A 28 14.27 -11.54 -8.29
N ILE A 29 14.65 -10.26 -8.38
CA ILE A 29 14.13 -9.38 -9.42
C ILE A 29 14.85 -9.72 -10.74
N VAL A 30 14.10 -10.26 -11.71
CA VAL A 30 14.65 -10.73 -12.99
C VAL A 30 14.43 -9.76 -14.14
N ALA A 31 13.40 -8.90 -14.04
CA ALA A 31 13.07 -7.95 -15.10
C ALA A 31 12.26 -6.75 -14.56
N ILE A 32 12.38 -5.65 -15.29
CA ILE A 32 11.54 -4.46 -15.13
C ILE A 32 10.91 -4.13 -16.47
N ASN A 33 9.65 -3.74 -16.50
CA ASN A 33 9.03 -3.14 -17.68
C ASN A 33 8.58 -1.71 -17.35
N ASP A 34 9.07 -0.74 -18.12
CA ASP A 34 8.65 0.67 -18.03
C ASP A 34 8.92 1.37 -19.37
N LEU A 35 8.06 2.29 -19.78
CA LEU A 35 8.20 3.01 -21.05
C LEU A 35 9.27 4.11 -21.03
N THR A 36 9.81 4.42 -19.85
CA THR A 36 10.85 5.41 -19.61
C THR A 36 12.25 4.84 -19.98
N SER A 37 13.21 5.70 -20.28
CA SER A 37 14.57 5.27 -20.60
C SER A 37 15.30 4.68 -19.37
N PRO A 38 16.19 3.68 -19.56
CA PRO A 38 16.98 3.11 -18.47
C PRO A 38 17.80 4.16 -17.70
N ASP A 39 18.35 5.16 -18.38
CA ASP A 39 19.09 6.25 -17.75
C ASP A 39 18.22 7.03 -16.75
N MET A 40 17.00 7.42 -17.16
CA MET A 40 16.09 8.13 -16.27
C MET A 40 15.61 7.23 -15.11
N LEU A 41 15.36 5.95 -15.35
CA LEU A 41 14.95 5.01 -14.31
C LEU A 41 16.07 4.77 -13.29
N ALA A 42 17.32 4.63 -13.75
CA ALA A 42 18.49 4.52 -12.89
C ALA A 42 18.70 5.79 -12.06
N TYR A 43 18.56 6.98 -12.68
CA TYR A 43 18.64 8.26 -12.00
C TYR A 43 17.59 8.36 -10.87
N LEU A 44 16.32 8.03 -11.17
CA LEU A 44 15.24 8.07 -10.20
C LEU A 44 15.31 6.94 -9.15
N LEU A 45 16.00 5.85 -9.42
CA LEU A 45 16.30 4.84 -8.42
C LEU A 45 17.35 5.32 -7.42
N LYS A 46 18.38 6.04 -7.92
CA LYS A 46 19.45 6.63 -7.08
C LYS A 46 18.89 7.69 -6.13
N TYR A 47 18.15 8.65 -6.67
CA TYR A 47 17.79 9.87 -5.97
C TYR A 47 16.28 9.96 -5.77
N ASP A 48 15.88 10.04 -4.51
CA ASP A 48 14.49 10.15 -4.13
C ASP A 48 14.31 11.26 -3.09
N SER A 49 13.48 12.26 -3.42
CA SER A 49 13.30 13.44 -2.58
C SER A 49 12.59 13.16 -1.26
N THR A 50 11.84 12.04 -1.18
CA THR A 50 11.07 11.67 0.01
C THR A 50 11.65 10.46 0.74
N GLN A 51 12.21 9.50 -0.01
CA GLN A 51 12.68 8.21 0.53
C GLN A 51 14.22 8.09 0.55
N GLY A 52 14.91 9.20 0.31
CA GLY A 52 16.36 9.29 0.46
C GLY A 52 17.16 8.73 -0.73
N ASN A 53 18.46 8.87 -0.61
CA ASN A 53 19.43 8.57 -1.66
C ASN A 53 19.89 7.11 -1.58
N TYR A 54 19.40 6.26 -2.49
CA TYR A 54 19.76 4.85 -2.60
C TYR A 54 21.22 4.63 -3.02
N ALA A 55 21.79 5.57 -3.77
CA ALA A 55 23.20 5.50 -4.21
C ALA A 55 24.24 5.77 -3.10
N ARG A 56 23.80 6.00 -1.85
CA ARG A 56 24.73 6.05 -0.70
C ARG A 56 25.28 4.67 -0.37
N ASP A 57 24.45 3.64 -0.55
CA ASP A 57 24.72 2.27 -0.10
C ASP A 57 24.82 1.29 -1.28
N HIS A 58 24.41 1.71 -2.50
CA HIS A 58 24.33 0.88 -3.69
C HIS A 58 24.91 1.57 -4.91
N GLU A 59 25.70 0.84 -5.72
CA GLU A 59 26.11 1.27 -7.05
C GLU A 59 24.98 1.03 -8.04
N VAL A 60 24.55 2.07 -8.76
CA VAL A 60 23.49 1.96 -9.78
C VAL A 60 23.99 2.53 -11.08
N VAL A 61 24.02 1.73 -12.14
CA VAL A 61 24.50 2.12 -13.48
C VAL A 61 23.43 1.83 -14.53
N ALA A 62 23.18 2.77 -15.43
CA ALA A 62 22.30 2.54 -16.58
C ALA A 62 23.07 1.85 -17.70
N GLY A 63 22.47 0.79 -18.27
CA GLY A 63 22.88 0.21 -19.55
C GLY A 63 22.02 0.73 -20.70
N GLU A 64 22.16 0.15 -21.88
CA GLU A 64 21.36 0.50 -23.06
C GLU A 64 19.88 0.10 -22.87
N ASP A 65 19.64 -1.09 -22.35
CA ASP A 65 18.31 -1.66 -22.06
C ASP A 65 18.27 -2.39 -20.71
N SER A 66 19.07 -1.91 -19.74
CA SER A 66 19.20 -2.51 -18.42
C SER A 66 19.55 -1.47 -17.37
N ILE A 67 19.41 -1.86 -16.10
CA ILE A 67 20.00 -1.20 -14.93
C ILE A 67 20.85 -2.24 -14.22
N THR A 68 22.09 -1.88 -13.91
CA THR A 68 22.98 -2.68 -13.07
C THR A 68 23.00 -2.10 -11.66
N VAL A 69 22.71 -2.91 -10.66
CA VAL A 69 22.80 -2.56 -9.25
C VAL A 69 23.76 -3.53 -8.56
N ASP A 70 24.80 -2.99 -7.93
CA ASP A 70 25.84 -3.76 -7.22
C ASP A 70 26.41 -4.92 -8.08
N GLY A 71 26.62 -4.63 -9.38
CA GLY A 71 27.13 -5.60 -10.33
C GLY A 71 26.10 -6.58 -10.89
N LYS A 72 24.86 -6.58 -10.41
CA LYS A 72 23.77 -7.41 -10.94
C LYS A 72 22.99 -6.63 -12.01
N GLU A 73 23.01 -7.12 -13.24
CA GLU A 73 22.27 -6.54 -14.36
C GLU A 73 20.80 -7.00 -14.34
N ILE A 74 19.86 -6.04 -14.51
CA ILE A 74 18.42 -6.27 -14.59
C ILE A 74 17.92 -5.67 -15.90
N LYS A 75 17.36 -6.52 -16.75
CA LYS A 75 16.83 -6.13 -18.05
C LYS A 75 15.61 -5.23 -17.92
N ILE A 76 15.55 -4.19 -18.77
CA ILE A 76 14.40 -3.29 -18.88
C ILE A 76 13.70 -3.51 -20.21
N TYR A 77 12.45 -3.84 -20.16
CA TYR A 77 11.54 -3.92 -21.30
C TYR A 77 10.77 -2.61 -21.44
N LYS A 78 10.37 -2.28 -22.67
CA LYS A 78 9.60 -1.08 -23.02
C LYS A 78 8.31 -1.44 -23.74
N GLU A 79 7.58 -2.40 -23.19
CA GLU A 79 6.38 -2.93 -23.82
C GLU A 79 5.12 -2.33 -23.18
N ALA A 80 4.26 -1.76 -24.01
CA ALA A 80 3.01 -1.15 -23.55
C ALA A 80 1.89 -2.17 -23.34
N ASP A 81 1.87 -3.24 -24.15
CA ASP A 81 0.92 -4.34 -24.01
C ASP A 81 1.55 -5.50 -23.24
N ALA A 82 1.06 -5.71 -22.01
CA ALA A 82 1.58 -6.75 -21.14
C ALA A 82 1.47 -8.16 -21.70
N ASN A 83 0.61 -8.43 -22.68
CA ASN A 83 0.53 -9.73 -23.35
C ASN A 83 1.80 -10.08 -24.13
N ASN A 84 2.60 -9.07 -24.55
CA ASN A 84 3.81 -9.25 -25.34
C ASN A 84 5.08 -9.33 -24.48
N LEU A 85 4.95 -9.25 -23.16
CA LEU A 85 6.10 -9.34 -22.26
C LEU A 85 6.63 -10.78 -22.16
N PRO A 86 7.94 -11.01 -22.07
CA PRO A 86 8.52 -12.35 -22.13
C PRO A 86 8.53 -13.06 -20.77
N TRP A 87 7.43 -12.97 -20.02
CA TRP A 87 7.37 -13.55 -18.66
C TRP A 87 7.56 -15.06 -18.65
N GLY A 88 7.02 -15.75 -19.65
CA GLY A 88 7.21 -17.20 -19.80
C GLY A 88 8.66 -17.58 -20.10
N ASP A 89 9.33 -16.82 -21.00
CA ASP A 89 10.74 -17.08 -21.37
C ASP A 89 11.70 -16.83 -20.20
N LEU A 90 11.35 -15.90 -19.31
CA LEU A 90 12.11 -15.57 -18.11
C LEU A 90 11.74 -16.45 -16.91
N ASP A 91 10.73 -17.31 -17.07
CA ASP A 91 10.20 -18.16 -16.00
C ASP A 91 9.78 -17.33 -14.77
N VAL A 92 9.01 -16.23 -15.02
CA VAL A 92 8.57 -15.30 -13.98
C VAL A 92 7.50 -15.95 -13.11
N ASP A 93 7.77 -16.03 -11.83
CA ASP A 93 6.85 -16.56 -10.83
C ASP A 93 5.78 -15.53 -10.45
N VAL A 94 6.20 -14.31 -10.15
CA VAL A 94 5.30 -13.24 -9.69
C VAL A 94 5.55 -11.96 -10.49
N VAL A 95 4.50 -11.39 -11.07
CA VAL A 95 4.53 -10.02 -11.57
C VAL A 95 3.98 -9.07 -10.52
N LEU A 96 4.76 -8.06 -10.16
CA LEU A 96 4.31 -6.91 -9.41
C LEU A 96 3.81 -5.83 -10.37
N GLU A 97 2.49 -5.62 -10.41
CA GLU A 97 1.85 -4.64 -11.30
C GLU A 97 1.75 -3.28 -10.62
N CYS A 98 2.56 -2.32 -11.05
CA CYS A 98 2.69 -0.97 -10.48
C CYS A 98 2.38 0.16 -11.46
N THR A 99 1.88 -0.13 -12.69
CA THR A 99 1.60 0.90 -13.70
C THR A 99 0.35 1.71 -13.42
N GLY A 100 -0.62 1.12 -12.69
CA GLY A 100 -1.95 1.68 -12.50
C GLY A 100 -2.87 1.54 -13.72
N PHE A 101 -2.47 0.78 -14.77
CA PHE A 101 -3.28 0.49 -15.95
C PHE A 101 -4.01 -0.86 -15.85
N TYR A 102 -3.35 -1.88 -15.31
CA TYR A 102 -3.86 -3.24 -15.19
C TYR A 102 -4.53 -3.47 -13.83
N THR A 103 -5.40 -2.55 -13.41
CA THR A 103 -6.03 -2.52 -12.08
C THR A 103 -7.39 -3.24 -12.04
N SER A 104 -7.51 -4.40 -12.68
CA SER A 104 -8.64 -5.32 -12.58
C SER A 104 -8.19 -6.72 -12.97
N LYS A 105 -8.91 -7.74 -12.50
CA LYS A 105 -8.63 -9.14 -12.85
C LYS A 105 -8.52 -9.35 -14.36
N ALA A 106 -9.51 -8.85 -15.11
CA ALA A 106 -9.57 -8.99 -16.56
C ALA A 106 -8.36 -8.35 -17.27
N LYS A 107 -7.91 -7.17 -16.81
CA LYS A 107 -6.73 -6.52 -17.39
C LYS A 107 -5.44 -7.21 -16.98
N ALA A 108 -5.27 -7.53 -15.71
CA ALA A 108 -4.07 -8.18 -15.19
C ALA A 108 -3.87 -9.60 -15.73
N GLN A 109 -4.92 -10.22 -16.30
CA GLN A 109 -4.83 -11.48 -17.03
C GLN A 109 -3.81 -11.44 -18.16
N ALA A 110 -3.50 -10.26 -18.73
CA ALA A 110 -2.46 -10.09 -19.74
C ALA A 110 -1.09 -10.60 -19.28
N HIS A 111 -0.74 -10.44 -18.00
CA HIS A 111 0.51 -10.96 -17.45
C HIS A 111 0.53 -12.48 -17.34
N ILE A 112 -0.61 -13.09 -17.00
CA ILE A 112 -0.76 -14.56 -16.98
C ILE A 112 -0.67 -15.11 -18.41
N ASN A 113 -1.32 -14.43 -19.38
CA ASN A 113 -1.24 -14.81 -20.79
C ASN A 113 0.22 -14.73 -21.32
N ALA A 114 0.99 -13.77 -20.82
CA ALA A 114 2.42 -13.62 -21.12
C ALA A 114 3.32 -14.65 -20.43
N GLY A 115 2.76 -15.54 -19.59
CA GLY A 115 3.46 -16.66 -18.97
C GLY A 115 3.86 -16.49 -17.51
N ALA A 116 3.45 -15.40 -16.84
CA ALA A 116 3.64 -15.27 -15.40
C ALA A 116 2.72 -16.23 -14.63
N LYS A 117 3.19 -16.81 -13.52
CA LYS A 117 2.38 -17.73 -12.70
C LYS A 117 1.39 -16.99 -11.80
N LYS A 118 1.81 -15.85 -11.23
CA LYS A 118 1.04 -15.05 -10.29
C LYS A 118 1.15 -13.55 -10.60
N VAL A 119 0.15 -12.76 -10.20
CA VAL A 119 0.16 -11.28 -10.31
C VAL A 119 -0.29 -10.64 -9.00
N VAL A 120 0.48 -9.69 -8.50
CA VAL A 120 0.10 -8.82 -7.38
C VAL A 120 -0.12 -7.41 -7.90
N ILE A 121 -1.36 -6.92 -7.83
CA ILE A 121 -1.74 -5.57 -8.27
C ILE A 121 -1.53 -4.59 -7.11
N SER A 122 -0.73 -3.55 -7.33
CA SER A 122 -0.41 -2.51 -6.34
C SER A 122 -1.50 -1.44 -6.22
N ALA A 123 -2.76 -1.81 -6.34
CA ALA A 123 -3.90 -0.91 -6.28
C ALA A 123 -5.19 -1.69 -5.97
N PRO A 124 -6.26 -1.02 -5.50
CA PRO A 124 -7.59 -1.62 -5.48
C PRO A 124 -8.01 -2.06 -6.89
N ALA A 125 -8.47 -3.30 -7.03
CA ALA A 125 -8.65 -3.93 -8.34
C ALA A 125 -10.06 -4.53 -8.58
N GLY A 126 -11.06 -4.08 -7.83
CA GLY A 126 -12.42 -4.61 -7.89
C GLY A 126 -12.72 -5.59 -6.76
N ASN A 127 -13.77 -6.36 -6.90
CA ASN A 127 -14.25 -7.34 -5.91
C ASN A 127 -14.40 -8.76 -6.50
N ASP A 128 -13.87 -8.97 -7.69
CA ASP A 128 -13.83 -10.26 -8.40
C ASP A 128 -12.49 -10.99 -8.24
N LEU A 129 -11.62 -10.50 -7.35
CA LEU A 129 -10.35 -11.09 -6.97
C LEU A 129 -10.05 -10.81 -5.49
N PRO A 130 -9.19 -11.64 -4.84
CA PRO A 130 -8.81 -11.41 -3.45
C PRO A 130 -8.16 -10.04 -3.24
N THR A 131 -8.63 -9.30 -2.25
CA THR A 131 -8.01 -8.05 -1.77
C THR A 131 -7.36 -8.34 -0.43
N ILE A 132 -6.03 -8.18 -0.36
CA ILE A 132 -5.20 -8.65 0.75
C ILE A 132 -4.58 -7.47 1.50
N VAL A 133 -4.68 -7.55 2.82
CA VAL A 133 -3.88 -6.79 3.79
C VAL A 133 -3.10 -7.79 4.64
N TYR A 134 -1.78 -7.76 4.55
CA TYR A 134 -0.92 -8.70 5.27
C TYR A 134 -1.13 -8.59 6.79
N ASN A 135 -1.12 -9.70 7.49
CA ASN A 135 -1.47 -9.85 8.92
C ASN A 135 -2.93 -9.48 9.30
N VAL A 136 -3.81 -9.30 8.30
CA VAL A 136 -5.25 -9.15 8.55
C VAL A 136 -6.03 -10.29 7.92
N ASN A 137 -5.84 -10.53 6.62
CA ASN A 137 -6.57 -11.58 5.88
C ASN A 137 -5.69 -12.37 4.88
N HIS A 138 -4.36 -12.25 4.94
CA HIS A 138 -3.46 -12.91 3.99
C HIS A 138 -3.56 -14.44 4.01
N GLU A 139 -3.98 -15.02 5.14
CA GLU A 139 -4.19 -16.47 5.30
C GLU A 139 -5.39 -17.00 4.49
N THR A 140 -6.22 -16.11 3.95
CA THR A 140 -7.32 -16.53 3.05
C THR A 140 -6.84 -16.90 1.64
N LEU A 141 -5.57 -16.58 1.30
CA LEU A 141 -4.98 -16.91 0.01
C LEU A 141 -4.79 -18.42 -0.15
N THR A 142 -5.04 -18.89 -1.36
CA THR A 142 -4.90 -20.29 -1.77
C THR A 142 -4.02 -20.43 -3.02
N ALA A 143 -3.65 -21.64 -3.37
CA ALA A 143 -2.89 -21.95 -4.59
C ALA A 143 -3.66 -21.59 -5.88
N GLU A 144 -4.99 -21.59 -5.85
CA GLU A 144 -5.85 -21.28 -6.99
C GLU A 144 -5.91 -19.78 -7.30
N ASP A 145 -5.52 -18.94 -6.35
CA ASP A 145 -5.46 -17.49 -6.56
C ASP A 145 -4.25 -17.15 -7.43
N ASN A 146 -4.48 -16.67 -8.65
CA ASN A 146 -3.41 -16.28 -9.57
C ASN A 146 -3.23 -14.77 -9.69
N ILE A 147 -4.27 -13.99 -9.42
CA ILE A 147 -4.26 -12.53 -9.49
C ILE A 147 -4.89 -12.00 -8.22
N ILE A 148 -4.15 -11.19 -7.48
CA ILE A 148 -4.59 -10.58 -6.22
C ILE A 148 -4.35 -9.07 -6.22
N SER A 149 -5.08 -8.37 -5.35
CA SER A 149 -4.84 -6.95 -5.04
C SER A 149 -4.20 -6.82 -3.67
N ALA A 150 -3.11 -6.05 -3.56
CA ALA A 150 -2.53 -5.64 -2.28
C ALA A 150 -3.28 -4.43 -1.65
N ALA A 151 -4.52 -4.19 -2.05
CA ALA A 151 -5.37 -3.10 -1.58
C ALA A 151 -4.78 -1.70 -1.87
N SER A 152 -5.07 -0.72 -1.02
CA SER A 152 -4.48 0.63 -1.05
C SER A 152 -3.68 0.90 0.22
N CYS A 153 -2.83 1.94 0.18
CA CYS A 153 -2.10 2.41 1.36
C CYS A 153 -3.03 2.72 2.54
N THR A 154 -4.13 3.43 2.28
CA THR A 154 -5.14 3.76 3.29
C THR A 154 -5.84 2.51 3.84
N THR A 155 -6.14 1.51 2.99
CA THR A 155 -6.74 0.25 3.44
C THR A 155 -5.77 -0.55 4.32
N ASN A 156 -4.47 -0.57 3.97
CA ASN A 156 -3.43 -1.22 4.77
C ASN A 156 -3.23 -0.54 6.14
N CYS A 157 -3.48 0.76 6.25
CA CYS A 157 -3.49 1.48 7.52
C CYS A 157 -4.77 1.22 8.32
N LEU A 158 -5.94 1.34 7.68
CA LEU A 158 -7.24 1.25 8.35
C LEU A 158 -7.56 -0.17 8.84
N ALA A 159 -7.24 -1.20 8.07
CA ALA A 159 -7.69 -2.56 8.35
C ALA A 159 -7.19 -3.11 9.69
N PRO A 160 -5.89 -3.08 10.04
CA PRO A 160 -5.44 -3.56 11.35
C PRO A 160 -6.00 -2.70 12.49
N MET A 161 -6.08 -1.37 12.34
CA MET A 161 -6.67 -0.49 13.35
C MET A 161 -8.15 -0.80 13.59
N ALA A 162 -8.94 -0.96 12.52
CA ALA A 162 -10.36 -1.29 12.62
C ALA A 162 -10.58 -2.69 13.17
N LYS A 163 -9.72 -3.67 12.80
CA LYS A 163 -9.78 -5.02 13.35
C LYS A 163 -9.52 -5.04 14.85
N GLY A 164 -8.42 -4.43 15.31
CA GLY A 164 -8.09 -4.38 16.74
C GLY A 164 -9.20 -3.72 17.56
N LEU A 165 -9.77 -2.60 17.08
CA LEU A 165 -10.89 -1.96 17.75
C LEU A 165 -12.15 -2.84 17.74
N ASN A 166 -12.51 -3.44 16.59
CA ASN A 166 -13.71 -4.26 16.46
C ASN A 166 -13.63 -5.55 17.28
N ASP A 167 -12.48 -6.18 17.38
CA ASP A 167 -12.26 -7.38 18.21
C ASP A 167 -12.39 -7.07 19.71
N PHE A 168 -11.98 -5.87 20.14
CA PHE A 168 -12.12 -5.42 21.52
C PHE A 168 -13.53 -4.90 21.85
N ALA A 169 -14.09 -4.08 20.97
CA ALA A 169 -15.40 -3.44 21.13
C ALA A 169 -16.08 -3.39 19.75
N PRO A 170 -17.11 -4.23 19.50
CA PRO A 170 -17.72 -4.38 18.18
C PRO A 170 -18.20 -3.05 17.58
N ILE A 171 -17.74 -2.75 16.37
CA ILE A 171 -18.11 -1.54 15.63
C ILE A 171 -19.54 -1.68 15.11
N VAL A 172 -20.41 -0.75 15.47
CA VAL A 172 -21.78 -0.63 14.97
C VAL A 172 -21.80 0.12 13.63
N SER A 173 -21.18 1.30 13.62
CA SER A 173 -21.04 2.14 12.42
C SER A 173 -19.87 3.12 12.60
N GLY A 174 -19.37 3.69 11.50
CA GLY A 174 -18.29 4.66 11.63
C GLY A 174 -18.02 5.45 10.36
N ILE A 175 -17.24 6.52 10.55
CA ILE A 175 -16.72 7.36 9.48
C ILE A 175 -15.20 7.38 9.59
N MET A 176 -14.51 7.05 8.51
CA MET A 176 -13.06 7.25 8.45
C MET A 176 -12.74 8.49 7.63
N THR A 177 -11.73 9.21 8.04
CA THR A 177 -11.15 10.30 7.24
C THR A 177 -9.65 10.13 7.19
N THR A 178 -9.09 10.05 5.97
CA THR A 178 -7.64 10.10 5.83
C THR A 178 -7.19 11.51 5.46
N ILE A 179 -6.24 12.04 6.23
CA ILE A 179 -5.45 13.22 5.91
C ILE A 179 -4.21 12.70 5.18
N HIS A 180 -4.21 12.87 3.87
CA HIS A 180 -3.33 12.11 2.98
C HIS A 180 -2.36 13.03 2.26
N ALA A 181 -1.10 12.67 2.22
CA ALA A 181 -0.11 13.33 1.39
C ALA A 181 -0.54 13.33 -0.09
N TRP A 182 -0.06 14.28 -0.87
CA TRP A 182 -0.31 14.27 -2.31
C TRP A 182 0.32 13.03 -2.98
N THR A 183 -0.16 12.68 -4.16
CA THR A 183 0.38 11.58 -4.95
C THR A 183 0.52 12.00 -6.41
N GLY A 184 1.29 11.26 -7.20
CA GLY A 184 1.61 11.59 -8.59
C GLY A 184 0.43 11.65 -9.55
N ASP A 185 -0.79 11.37 -9.11
CA ASP A 185 -2.01 11.58 -9.87
C ASP A 185 -2.62 12.99 -9.71
N GLN A 186 -2.05 13.81 -8.81
CA GLN A 186 -2.41 15.22 -8.65
C GLN A 186 -1.48 16.11 -9.48
N MET A 187 -1.98 17.30 -9.83
CA MET A 187 -1.19 18.26 -10.60
C MET A 187 -0.32 19.11 -9.66
N PRO A 188 0.98 19.32 -9.96
CA PRO A 188 1.84 20.22 -9.20
C PRO A 188 1.38 21.69 -9.30
N LEU A 189 0.96 22.13 -10.49
CA LEU A 189 0.28 23.39 -10.77
C LEU A 189 -1.10 23.12 -11.33
N ASP A 190 -2.00 24.12 -11.39
CA ASP A 190 -3.33 23.99 -11.98
C ASP A 190 -3.23 23.46 -13.42
N GLY A 191 -3.82 22.32 -13.70
CA GLY A 191 -3.75 21.67 -15.01
C GLY A 191 -4.72 20.47 -15.12
N PRO A 192 -4.99 19.99 -16.34
CA PRO A 192 -5.94 18.89 -16.55
C PRO A 192 -5.40 17.57 -15.99
N GLN A 193 -6.11 17.01 -15.02
CA GLN A 193 -5.82 15.70 -14.48
C GLN A 193 -6.34 14.58 -15.42
N ARG A 194 -5.58 13.49 -15.60
CA ARG A 194 -5.82 12.44 -16.59
C ARG A 194 -7.25 11.87 -16.60
N LYS A 195 -7.88 11.74 -15.41
CA LYS A 195 -9.23 11.16 -15.24
C LYS A 195 -10.32 12.25 -15.14
N GLY A 196 -9.98 13.53 -15.39
CA GLY A 196 -10.91 14.65 -15.35
C GLY A 196 -11.37 15.05 -13.96
N ASN A 197 -10.69 14.64 -12.88
CA ASN A 197 -11.04 15.06 -11.54
C ASN A 197 -10.64 16.52 -11.31
N LYS A 198 -11.66 17.41 -11.24
CA LYS A 198 -11.47 18.86 -11.12
C LYS A 198 -10.69 19.27 -9.87
N ARG A 199 -10.90 18.61 -8.72
CA ARG A 199 -10.17 18.93 -7.48
C ARG A 199 -8.70 18.50 -7.56
N ARG A 200 -8.41 17.33 -8.13
CA ARG A 200 -7.03 16.86 -8.35
C ARG A 200 -6.30 17.59 -9.47
N SER A 201 -7.02 18.41 -10.24
CA SER A 201 -6.46 19.32 -11.25
C SER A 201 -5.87 20.61 -10.64
N ARG A 202 -6.08 20.83 -9.34
CA ARG A 202 -5.55 22.01 -8.65
C ARG A 202 -4.18 21.72 -8.05
N ALA A 203 -3.36 22.76 -7.93
CA ALA A 203 -1.99 22.71 -7.41
C ALA A 203 -1.91 22.02 -6.04
N CYS A 204 -1.25 20.86 -5.97
CA CYS A 204 -1.24 20.02 -4.78
C CYS A 204 -0.41 20.61 -3.63
N ALA A 205 0.61 21.41 -3.93
CA ALA A 205 1.55 21.96 -2.95
C ALA A 205 0.97 23.13 -2.13
N VAL A 206 -0.20 23.67 -2.50
CA VAL A 206 -0.77 24.88 -1.86
C VAL A 206 -2.26 24.72 -1.49
N ASN A 207 -2.85 23.55 -1.70
CA ASN A 207 -4.28 23.32 -1.47
C ASN A 207 -4.54 22.11 -0.57
N ILE A 208 -5.54 22.23 0.31
CA ILE A 208 -6.24 21.07 0.86
C ILE A 208 -7.27 20.64 -0.20
N VAL A 209 -7.18 19.38 -0.65
CA VAL A 209 -8.00 18.86 -1.75
C VAL A 209 -8.94 17.75 -1.26
N PRO A 210 -10.24 18.05 -1.00
CA PRO A 210 -11.20 17.02 -0.61
C PRO A 210 -11.41 15.99 -1.74
N ASN A 211 -11.41 14.72 -1.38
CA ASN A 211 -11.59 13.61 -2.30
C ASN A 211 -12.43 12.50 -1.69
N THR A 212 -12.98 11.65 -2.53
CA THR A 212 -13.51 10.36 -2.10
C THR A 212 -12.37 9.37 -1.88
N THR A 213 -12.60 8.38 -1.01
CA THR A 213 -11.72 7.23 -0.84
C THR A 213 -12.52 5.94 -0.98
N GLY A 214 -11.93 4.96 -1.65
CA GLY A 214 -12.47 3.60 -1.71
C GLY A 214 -12.13 2.75 -0.48
N ALA A 215 -11.29 3.25 0.43
CA ALA A 215 -10.77 2.46 1.56
C ALA A 215 -11.87 1.95 2.49
N ALA A 216 -12.88 2.79 2.80
CA ALA A 216 -14.01 2.37 3.64
C ALA A 216 -14.85 1.25 3.00
N LYS A 217 -15.01 1.24 1.68
CA LYS A 217 -15.67 0.15 0.96
C LYS A 217 -14.78 -1.09 0.87
N ALA A 218 -13.48 -0.90 0.66
CA ALA A 218 -12.52 -1.99 0.58
C ALA A 218 -12.36 -2.73 1.92
N ILE A 219 -12.68 -2.09 3.05
CA ILE A 219 -12.63 -2.75 4.35
C ILE A 219 -13.53 -3.97 4.41
N GLY A 220 -14.71 -3.94 3.79
CA GLY A 220 -15.62 -5.08 3.74
C GLY A 220 -15.11 -6.27 2.90
N LEU A 221 -14.11 -6.06 2.04
CA LEU A 221 -13.43 -7.14 1.30
C LEU A 221 -12.35 -7.80 2.15
N VAL A 222 -11.80 -7.08 3.13
CA VAL A 222 -10.70 -7.52 4.01
C VAL A 222 -11.23 -8.03 5.35
N LEU A 223 -12.25 -7.36 5.88
CA LEU A 223 -12.96 -7.65 7.13
C LEU A 223 -14.47 -7.72 6.84
N PRO A 224 -14.99 -8.89 6.43
CA PRO A 224 -16.40 -9.04 6.02
C PRO A 224 -17.41 -8.61 7.09
N GLU A 225 -17.07 -8.73 8.37
CA GLU A 225 -17.89 -8.29 9.50
C GLU A 225 -18.09 -6.77 9.60
N LEU A 226 -17.25 -5.99 8.90
CA LEU A 226 -17.36 -4.53 8.81
C LEU A 226 -18.00 -4.07 7.48
N ASN A 227 -18.45 -5.00 6.65
CA ASN A 227 -19.09 -4.64 5.37
C ASN A 227 -20.33 -3.78 5.60
N GLY A 228 -20.36 -2.62 4.93
CA GLY A 228 -21.45 -1.65 5.04
C GLY A 228 -21.48 -0.80 6.32
N LYS A 229 -20.64 -1.08 7.31
CA LYS A 229 -20.61 -0.31 8.57
C LYS A 229 -19.79 0.97 8.49
N LEU A 230 -18.84 1.07 7.55
CA LEU A 230 -17.94 2.21 7.42
C LEU A 230 -18.17 2.99 6.13
N ILE A 231 -18.19 4.32 6.26
CA ILE A 231 -18.08 5.26 5.14
C ILE A 231 -16.80 6.09 5.29
N GLY A 232 -16.37 6.80 4.22
CA GLY A 232 -15.12 7.53 4.35
C GLY A 232 -14.87 8.59 3.30
N ALA A 233 -13.97 9.51 3.66
CA ALA A 233 -13.48 10.60 2.84
C ALA A 233 -11.95 10.72 2.93
N ALA A 234 -11.35 11.46 2.00
CA ALA A 234 -9.94 11.81 2.01
C ALA A 234 -9.77 13.31 1.89
N GLN A 235 -8.80 13.86 2.63
CA GLN A 235 -8.32 15.22 2.49
C GLN A 235 -6.86 15.15 2.04
N ARG A 236 -6.56 15.55 0.81
CA ARG A 236 -5.18 15.66 0.35
C ARG A 236 -4.58 16.96 0.85
N VAL A 237 -3.40 16.89 1.44
CA VAL A 237 -2.70 18.02 2.07
C VAL A 237 -1.34 18.26 1.40
N PRO A 238 -0.75 19.47 1.54
CA PRO A 238 0.55 19.84 0.98
C PRO A 238 1.74 19.17 1.69
N THR A 239 1.75 17.84 1.72
CA THR A 239 2.80 17.01 2.35
C THR A 239 3.25 15.97 1.33
N PRO A 240 4.56 15.77 1.10
CA PRO A 240 5.06 14.89 0.04
C PRO A 240 4.85 13.40 0.34
N THR A 241 4.95 13.01 1.60
CA THR A 241 4.63 11.69 2.14
C THR A 241 4.32 11.80 3.64
N GLY A 242 3.82 10.75 4.25
CA GLY A 242 3.33 10.78 5.64
C GLY A 242 1.86 11.18 5.71
N SER A 243 1.01 10.21 5.97
CA SER A 243 -0.45 10.32 6.01
C SER A 243 -0.98 9.74 7.31
N LEU A 244 -2.17 10.16 7.72
CA LEU A 244 -2.87 9.58 8.86
C LEU A 244 -4.31 9.23 8.51
N THR A 245 -4.88 8.28 9.23
CA THR A 245 -6.28 7.91 9.13
C THR A 245 -6.93 8.02 10.50
N ASN A 246 -8.00 8.81 10.60
CA ASN A 246 -8.89 8.84 11.75
C ASN A 246 -10.10 7.93 11.47
N LEU A 247 -10.43 7.09 12.43
CA LEU A 247 -11.67 6.33 12.46
C LEU A 247 -12.51 6.80 13.64
N TYR A 248 -13.68 7.35 13.33
CA TYR A 248 -14.73 7.69 14.30
C TYR A 248 -15.76 6.59 14.25
N ALA A 249 -15.88 5.81 15.32
CA ALA A 249 -16.77 4.65 15.36
C ALA A 249 -17.67 4.66 16.61
N VAL A 250 -18.93 4.33 16.42
CA VAL A 250 -19.79 3.90 17.51
C VAL A 250 -19.52 2.43 17.76
N VAL A 251 -19.11 2.11 18.99
CA VAL A 251 -18.88 0.72 19.43
C VAL A 251 -19.96 0.27 20.40
N ASP A 252 -20.33 -1.01 20.31
CA ASP A 252 -21.38 -1.62 21.15
C ASP A 252 -20.80 -2.11 22.50
N LYS A 253 -20.13 -1.18 23.16
CA LYS A 253 -19.49 -1.40 24.46
C LYS A 253 -19.21 -0.06 25.13
N LYS A 254 -19.39 0.02 26.47
CA LYS A 254 -18.87 1.14 27.23
C LYS A 254 -17.38 0.96 27.44
N VAL A 255 -16.60 1.93 26.95
CA VAL A 255 -15.12 1.89 26.99
C VAL A 255 -14.53 3.25 27.35
N THR A 256 -13.34 3.23 27.94
CA THR A 256 -12.52 4.40 28.24
C THR A 256 -11.34 4.49 27.29
N VAL A 257 -10.65 5.63 27.25
CA VAL A 257 -9.42 5.85 26.48
C VAL A 257 -8.35 4.82 26.87
N ASP A 258 -8.13 4.63 28.17
CA ASP A 258 -7.13 3.70 28.68
C ASP A 258 -7.41 2.25 28.28
N GLU A 259 -8.68 1.83 28.31
CA GLU A 259 -9.07 0.48 27.89
C GLU A 259 -8.88 0.27 26.39
N VAL A 260 -9.22 1.26 25.55
CA VAL A 260 -8.98 1.21 24.10
C VAL A 260 -7.47 1.14 23.83
N ASN A 261 -6.68 2.02 24.43
CA ASN A 261 -5.23 2.06 24.25
C ASN A 261 -4.56 0.75 24.71
N ALA A 262 -4.98 0.20 25.85
CA ALA A 262 -4.47 -1.07 26.34
C ALA A 262 -4.80 -2.24 25.39
N ALA A 263 -6.02 -2.28 24.84
CA ALA A 263 -6.42 -3.29 23.87
C ALA A 263 -5.65 -3.17 22.57
N MET A 264 -5.46 -1.95 22.06
CA MET A 264 -4.69 -1.71 20.83
C MET A 264 -3.20 -2.03 21.01
N LYS A 265 -2.62 -1.74 22.19
CA LYS A 265 -1.25 -2.12 22.55
C LYS A 265 -1.06 -3.64 22.57
N ALA A 266 -2.02 -4.35 23.17
CA ALA A 266 -2.00 -5.81 23.19
C ALA A 266 -2.16 -6.41 21.80
N TYR A 267 -3.05 -5.85 20.96
CA TYR A 267 -3.22 -6.27 19.58
C TYR A 267 -1.98 -6.02 18.75
N ALA A 268 -1.35 -4.84 18.88
CA ALA A 268 -0.10 -4.52 18.17
C ALA A 268 1.01 -5.53 18.48
N ALA A 269 1.11 -6.02 19.70
CA ALA A 269 2.09 -7.04 20.09
C ALA A 269 1.90 -8.38 19.35
N THR A 270 0.68 -8.71 18.88
CA THR A 270 0.39 -9.95 18.13
C THR A 270 0.80 -9.88 16.65
N ILE A 271 0.89 -8.68 16.09
CA ILE A 271 1.23 -8.42 14.67
C ILE A 271 2.28 -7.32 14.53
N SER A 272 3.25 -7.28 15.44
CA SER A 272 4.24 -6.21 15.58
C SER A 272 5.11 -5.96 14.34
N GLU A 273 5.14 -6.87 13.39
CA GLU A 273 5.82 -6.67 12.10
C GLU A 273 5.10 -5.62 11.22
N THR A 274 3.78 -5.45 11.39
CA THR A 274 2.93 -4.69 10.47
C THR A 274 2.10 -3.60 11.11
N PHE A 275 1.94 -3.65 12.44
CA PHE A 275 1.15 -2.72 13.21
C PHE A 275 1.93 -2.28 14.46
N ALA A 276 2.34 -1.02 14.48
CA ALA A 276 3.06 -0.42 15.60
C ALA A 276 2.10 0.31 16.54
N TYR A 277 2.55 0.53 17.77
CA TYR A 277 1.87 1.31 18.81
C TYR A 277 2.79 2.45 19.25
N ASN A 278 2.28 3.68 19.21
CA ASN A 278 3.02 4.90 19.52
C ASN A 278 2.38 5.67 20.69
N GLU A 279 3.22 6.19 21.58
CA GLU A 279 2.85 7.04 22.73
C GLU A 279 3.55 8.41 22.68
N ASP A 280 4.35 8.68 21.64
CA ASP A 280 5.05 9.97 21.45
C ASP A 280 4.21 10.92 20.58
N ASP A 281 4.47 12.23 20.74
CA ASP A 281 3.82 13.29 19.93
C ASP A 281 4.47 13.40 18.54
N ILE A 282 4.21 12.42 17.67
CA ILE A 282 4.78 12.36 16.32
C ILE A 282 3.97 13.17 15.29
N VAL A 283 4.66 13.55 14.21
CA VAL A 283 4.08 14.26 13.05
C VAL A 283 4.45 13.55 11.74
N SER A 284 3.92 14.01 10.62
CA SER A 284 4.06 13.34 9.32
C SER A 284 5.50 13.11 8.84
N THR A 285 6.47 13.91 9.27
CA THR A 285 7.89 13.73 8.90
C THR A 285 8.56 12.60 9.66
N ASP A 286 8.07 12.25 10.85
CA ASP A 286 8.65 11.22 11.71
C ASP A 286 8.39 9.81 11.18
N ILE A 287 7.37 9.66 10.30
CA ILE A 287 6.97 8.37 9.72
C ILE A 287 7.50 8.16 8.30
N ILE A 288 8.36 9.05 7.79
CA ILE A 288 8.99 8.88 6.48
C ILE A 288 9.94 7.67 6.52
N GLY A 289 9.77 6.74 5.58
CA GLY A 289 10.54 5.50 5.53
C GLY A 289 10.01 4.39 6.44
N GLU A 290 8.89 4.61 7.14
CA GLU A 290 8.28 3.61 8.01
C GLU A 290 7.84 2.36 7.26
N THR A 291 8.03 1.19 7.87
CA THR A 291 7.75 -0.12 7.26
C THR A 291 6.49 -0.80 7.80
N HIS A 292 5.99 -0.39 8.98
CA HIS A 292 4.69 -0.87 9.45
C HIS A 292 3.57 -0.32 8.57
N GLY A 293 2.61 -1.15 8.21
CA GLY A 293 1.45 -0.74 7.42
C GLY A 293 0.59 0.31 8.12
N SER A 294 0.65 0.34 9.44
CA SER A 294 -0.14 1.22 10.31
C SER A 294 0.57 1.40 11.64
N ILE A 295 0.61 2.64 12.15
CA ILE A 295 1.15 3.00 13.46
C ILE A 295 0.02 3.61 14.28
N PHE A 296 -0.50 2.88 15.24
CA PHE A 296 -1.55 3.38 16.14
C PHE A 296 -1.01 4.50 17.03
N ASP A 297 -1.70 5.63 17.05
CA ASP A 297 -1.33 6.80 17.85
C ASP A 297 -2.22 6.87 19.09
N ALA A 298 -1.71 6.39 20.23
CA ALA A 298 -2.44 6.38 21.48
C ALA A 298 -2.73 7.77 22.04
N THR A 299 -1.95 8.79 21.65
CA THR A 299 -2.13 10.18 22.09
C THR A 299 -3.39 10.82 21.50
N GLN A 300 -3.93 10.26 20.40
CA GLN A 300 -5.08 10.77 19.67
C GLN A 300 -6.37 10.01 19.95
N THR A 301 -6.37 9.05 20.88
CA THR A 301 -7.59 8.30 21.25
C THR A 301 -8.54 9.18 22.04
N MET A 302 -9.80 9.20 21.63
CA MET A 302 -10.88 9.89 22.35
C MET A 302 -12.10 8.99 22.50
N CYS A 303 -12.78 9.10 23.65
CA CYS A 303 -14.00 8.34 23.97
C CYS A 303 -15.08 9.27 24.50
N SER A 304 -16.32 9.09 24.03
CA SER A 304 -17.51 9.78 24.54
C SER A 304 -18.63 8.78 24.81
N ASP A 305 -19.05 8.66 26.06
CA ASP A 305 -20.16 7.79 26.47
C ASP A 305 -21.47 8.32 25.88
N LEU A 306 -22.23 7.47 25.19
CA LEU A 306 -23.51 7.82 24.59
C LEU A 306 -24.71 7.62 25.51
N GLY A 307 -24.50 7.11 26.74
CA GLY A 307 -25.53 6.93 27.76
C GLY A 307 -26.43 5.70 27.55
N ASN A 308 -26.22 4.92 26.48
CA ASN A 308 -27.03 3.74 26.14
C ASN A 308 -26.23 2.43 26.13
N GLY A 309 -25.06 2.41 26.77
CA GLY A 309 -24.14 1.29 26.76
C GLY A 309 -23.15 1.29 25.62
N GLN A 310 -23.25 2.26 24.69
CA GLN A 310 -22.37 2.47 23.56
C GLN A 310 -21.39 3.63 23.80
N THR A 311 -20.30 3.64 23.08
CA THR A 311 -19.29 4.71 23.11
C THR A 311 -18.98 5.18 21.69
N LEU A 312 -18.90 6.49 21.49
CA LEU A 312 -18.25 7.07 20.31
C LEU A 312 -16.75 7.11 20.57
N VAL A 313 -16.00 6.41 19.74
CA VAL A 313 -14.53 6.29 19.83
C VAL A 313 -13.89 6.94 18.62
N GLN A 314 -12.87 7.76 18.83
CA GLN A 314 -11.90 8.14 17.81
C GLN A 314 -10.62 7.36 18.05
N VAL A 315 -10.10 6.72 17.00
CA VAL A 315 -8.75 6.16 16.93
C VAL A 315 -8.03 6.68 15.69
N THR A 316 -6.71 6.83 15.81
CA THR A 316 -5.87 7.39 14.77
C THR A 316 -4.70 6.46 14.48
N SER A 317 -4.35 6.29 13.21
CA SER A 317 -3.12 5.62 12.80
C SER A 317 -2.39 6.39 11.71
N TRP A 318 -1.05 6.40 11.80
CA TRP A 318 -0.14 6.94 10.82
C TRP A 318 0.34 5.88 9.83
N TYR A 319 0.75 6.31 8.64
CA TYR A 319 1.38 5.47 7.63
C TYR A 319 2.18 6.29 6.63
N ASP A 320 3.37 5.84 6.27
CA ASP A 320 4.01 6.33 5.06
C ASP A 320 3.24 5.74 3.87
N ASN A 321 2.49 6.60 3.18
CA ASN A 321 1.61 6.16 2.08
C ASN A 321 2.38 5.53 0.90
N GLU A 322 3.71 5.67 0.86
CA GLU A 322 4.59 5.02 -0.10
C GLU A 322 5.30 3.81 0.55
N ASN A 323 6.16 4.03 1.55
CA ASN A 323 7.02 2.98 2.09
C ASN A 323 6.28 1.95 2.95
N SER A 324 5.38 2.39 3.86
CA SER A 324 4.54 1.46 4.64
C SER A 324 3.70 0.56 3.74
N TYR A 325 3.07 1.15 2.71
CA TYR A 325 2.29 0.40 1.75
C TYR A 325 3.14 -0.61 0.96
N THR A 326 4.30 -0.16 0.47
CA THR A 326 5.22 -1.02 -0.28
C THR A 326 5.70 -2.19 0.58
N SER A 327 6.00 -1.95 1.84
CA SER A 327 6.42 -3.00 2.79
C SER A 327 5.33 -4.06 2.99
N GLN A 328 4.07 -3.65 3.14
CA GLN A 328 2.94 -4.57 3.23
C GLN A 328 2.75 -5.38 1.94
N MET A 329 2.89 -4.74 0.80
CA MET A 329 2.81 -5.40 -0.51
C MET A 329 3.96 -6.40 -0.70
N VAL A 330 5.18 -6.07 -0.32
CA VAL A 330 6.33 -6.98 -0.39
C VAL A 330 6.12 -8.18 0.54
N ARG A 331 5.59 -7.99 1.76
CA ARG A 331 5.21 -9.10 2.65
C ARG A 331 4.13 -9.98 2.03
N THR A 332 3.15 -9.37 1.37
CA THR A 332 2.09 -10.11 0.65
C THR A 332 2.68 -10.93 -0.50
N ILE A 333 3.63 -10.38 -1.28
CA ILE A 333 4.37 -11.12 -2.32
C ILE A 333 5.09 -12.31 -1.71
N LYS A 334 5.92 -12.10 -0.67
CA LYS A 334 6.66 -13.17 0.01
C LYS A 334 5.76 -14.28 0.56
N TYR A 335 4.56 -13.94 1.04
CA TYR A 335 3.58 -14.93 1.45
C TYR A 335 2.99 -15.69 0.26
N PHE A 336 2.69 -14.98 -0.83
CA PHE A 336 2.10 -15.53 -2.03
C PHE A 336 3.04 -16.46 -2.79
N GLU A 337 4.35 -16.26 -2.65
CA GLU A 337 5.42 -17.13 -3.15
C GLU A 337 5.28 -18.59 -2.69
N LYS A 338 4.68 -18.84 -1.53
CA LYS A 338 4.42 -20.19 -1.03
C LYS A 338 3.53 -21.03 -1.96
N PHE A 339 2.79 -20.39 -2.86
CA PHE A 339 1.86 -21.01 -3.79
C PHE A 339 2.37 -21.04 -5.23
N VAL A 340 3.66 -20.77 -5.45
CA VAL A 340 4.28 -20.75 -6.80
C VAL A 340 5.00 -22.07 -7.11
N ALA A 341 5.34 -22.85 -6.09
CA ALA A 341 6.11 -24.09 -6.20
C ALA A 341 5.34 -25.23 -6.90
#